data_0e1864912267889f195e125fc148d2db
#
_entry.id   0e1864912267889f195e125fc148d2db
#
_cell.length_a   1.000
_cell.length_b   1.000
_cell.length_c   1.000
_cell.angle_alpha   90.00
_cell.angle_beta   90.00
_cell.angle_gamma   90.00
#
_symmetry.space_group_name_H-M   'P 1'
#
loop_
_entity.id
_entity.type
_entity.pdbx_description
1 polymer ?
#
loop_
_entity_poly.entity_id
_entity_poly.type
_entity_poly.pdbx_seq_one_letter_code
_entity_poly.pdbx_strand_id
1 'polypeptide(L)'
;MSQQNRLFGVIETYRDRLPMDGIDQIVTLGEGATPLVPAPRLGAELDATVWVKVEGANPTGSFKDRGMTMAMTKALADGSKAVVCASTGNTSASASAYASRAGMTPVVLLPQGKIAAGKLAQAVVHGGRIIQILGNFDDCLRIARELAENFPVSLVNSINPVSYTHLRAHETR
;
A
#
# COMPACT_ATOMS: atom_id res chain seq x y z
N MET A 1 6.10 29.19 12.46
CA MET A 1 6.62 27.95 11.85
C MET A 1 5.75 27.69 10.63
N SER A 2 6.32 27.82 9.43
CA SER A 2 5.56 27.79 8.17
C SER A 2 4.94 26.41 7.89
N GLN A 3 3.72 26.40 7.35
CA GLN A 3 2.96 25.20 6.93
C GLN A 3 3.64 24.38 5.80
N GLN A 4 4.84 24.72 5.39
CA GLN A 4 5.52 24.20 4.20
C GLN A 4 6.16 22.82 4.33
N ASN A 5 6.09 22.14 5.50
CA ASN A 5 6.72 20.82 5.69
C ASN A 5 5.78 19.71 6.16
N ARG A 6 4.47 19.85 5.96
CA ARG A 6 3.57 18.71 6.15
C ARG A 6 3.56 17.86 4.88
N LEU A 7 3.96 16.61 5.01
CA LEU A 7 3.70 15.59 4.00
C LEU A 7 2.18 15.40 3.92
N PHE A 8 1.55 16.03 2.93
CA PHE A 8 0.13 15.84 2.66
C PHE A 8 0.00 14.51 1.92
N GLY A 9 -0.42 13.46 2.63
CA GLY A 9 -0.78 12.17 2.06
C GLY A 9 -2.26 12.11 1.65
N VAL A 10 -2.67 10.96 1.13
CA VAL A 10 -4.04 10.70 0.68
C VAL A 10 -5.05 10.91 1.82
N ILE A 11 -4.76 10.43 3.02
CA ILE A 11 -5.71 10.54 4.15
C ILE A 11 -5.97 12.00 4.51
N GLU A 12 -4.94 12.84 4.61
CA GLU A 12 -5.13 14.26 4.93
C GLU A 12 -5.90 15.00 3.84
N THR A 13 -5.67 14.62 2.57
CA THR A 13 -6.34 15.24 1.42
C THR A 13 -7.82 14.91 1.36
N TYR A 14 -8.21 13.70 1.76
CA TYR A 14 -9.59 13.18 1.61
C TYR A 14 -10.21 12.77 2.95
N ARG A 15 -9.76 13.35 4.06
CA ARG A 15 -10.13 12.96 5.42
C ARG A 15 -11.65 12.91 5.66
N ASP A 16 -12.37 13.88 5.11
CA ASP A 16 -13.83 14.01 5.20
C ASP A 16 -14.61 12.93 4.42
N ARG A 17 -13.91 12.15 3.58
CA ARG A 17 -14.47 11.09 2.74
C ARG A 17 -14.01 9.69 3.16
N LEU A 18 -13.16 9.61 4.16
CA LEU A 18 -12.57 8.36 4.65
C LEU A 18 -13.11 8.01 6.04
N PRO A 19 -13.21 6.73 6.41
CA PRO A 19 -13.68 6.29 7.72
C PRO A 19 -12.56 6.53 8.77
N MET A 20 -12.42 7.77 9.21
CA MET A 20 -11.36 8.23 10.13
C MET A 20 -11.87 8.47 11.56
N ASP A 21 -13.10 8.04 11.89
CA ASP A 21 -13.69 8.25 13.21
C ASP A 21 -12.86 7.54 14.31
N GLY A 22 -12.43 8.33 15.29
CA GLY A 22 -11.61 7.83 16.40
C GLY A 22 -10.17 7.48 16.03
N ILE A 23 -9.69 7.88 14.83
CA ILE A 23 -8.30 7.67 14.39
C ILE A 23 -7.56 9.00 14.40
N ASP A 24 -6.66 9.15 15.37
CA ASP A 24 -5.86 10.37 15.53
C ASP A 24 -4.49 10.27 14.87
N GLN A 25 -3.91 9.08 14.81
CA GLN A 25 -2.57 8.84 14.29
C GLN A 25 -2.61 8.30 12.86
N ILE A 26 -2.05 9.06 11.93
CA ILE A 26 -2.00 8.73 10.50
C ILE A 26 -0.61 8.23 10.13
N VAL A 27 -0.57 7.13 9.38
CA VAL A 27 0.65 6.57 8.79
C VAL A 27 0.76 7.05 7.35
N THR A 28 1.68 7.93 7.04
CA THR A 28 1.90 8.44 5.68
C THR A 28 3.39 8.55 5.35
N LEU A 29 3.71 8.39 4.07
CA LEU A 29 5.00 8.69 3.45
C LEU A 29 4.88 9.84 2.44
N GLY A 30 3.72 10.52 2.37
CA GLY A 30 3.44 11.61 1.43
C GLY A 30 2.96 11.11 0.06
N GLU A 31 2.30 9.96 0.04
CA GLU A 31 1.69 9.37 -1.16
C GLU A 31 0.54 10.23 -1.69
N GLY A 32 0.23 10.06 -2.95
CA GLY A 32 -0.79 10.84 -3.64
C GLY A 32 -0.21 12.07 -4.36
N ALA A 33 -1.08 12.97 -4.82
CA ALA A 33 -0.72 14.16 -5.59
C ALA A 33 0.26 13.88 -6.76
N THR A 34 0.20 12.66 -7.32
CA THR A 34 1.06 12.26 -8.43
C THR A 34 0.81 13.10 -9.67
N PRO A 35 1.83 13.38 -10.50
CA PRO A 35 1.69 14.23 -11.67
C PRO A 35 0.61 13.72 -12.65
N LEU A 36 -0.13 14.67 -13.24
CA LEU A 36 -1.03 14.43 -14.34
C LEU A 36 -0.43 15.10 -15.59
N VAL A 37 0.05 14.29 -16.53
CA VAL A 37 0.84 14.75 -17.68
C VAL A 37 0.02 14.61 -18.96
N PRO A 38 -0.11 15.65 -19.80
CA PRO A 38 -0.80 15.54 -21.08
C PRO A 38 -0.04 14.63 -22.04
N ALA A 39 -0.79 13.79 -22.78
CA ALA A 39 -0.25 12.86 -23.78
C ALA A 39 -0.79 13.20 -25.20
N PRO A 40 -0.39 14.33 -25.81
CA PRO A 40 -0.99 14.84 -27.03
C PRO A 40 -0.81 13.91 -28.24
N ARG A 41 0.30 13.18 -28.33
CA ARG A 41 0.54 12.22 -29.40
C ARG A 41 -0.48 11.06 -29.35
N LEU A 42 -0.65 10.48 -28.17
CA LEU A 42 -1.64 9.43 -27.96
C LEU A 42 -3.07 9.96 -28.14
N GLY A 43 -3.32 11.19 -27.75
CA GLY A 43 -4.60 11.86 -27.96
C GLY A 43 -4.95 12.01 -29.44
N ALA A 44 -3.98 12.39 -30.28
CA ALA A 44 -4.17 12.49 -31.72
C ALA A 44 -4.44 11.13 -32.38
N GLU A 45 -3.81 10.06 -31.93
CA GLU A 45 -4.06 8.69 -32.43
C GLU A 45 -5.45 8.15 -32.04
N LEU A 46 -5.98 8.58 -30.90
CA LEU A 46 -7.25 8.11 -30.35
C LEU A 46 -8.42 9.07 -30.57
N ASP A 47 -8.20 10.20 -31.24
CA ASP A 47 -9.15 11.32 -31.36
C ASP A 47 -9.77 11.72 -30.01
N ALA A 48 -8.92 11.89 -29.00
CA ALA A 48 -9.31 12.15 -27.62
C ALA A 48 -8.32 13.04 -26.87
N THR A 49 -8.78 13.69 -25.82
CA THR A 49 -7.88 14.36 -24.87
C THR A 49 -7.37 13.34 -23.86
N VAL A 50 -6.08 13.03 -23.93
CA VAL A 50 -5.46 12.00 -23.08
C VAL A 50 -4.48 12.59 -22.09
N TRP A 51 -4.59 12.15 -20.84
CA TRP A 51 -3.71 12.48 -19.74
C TRP A 51 -3.20 11.21 -19.07
N VAL A 52 -1.94 11.23 -18.65
CA VAL A 52 -1.31 10.11 -17.93
C VAL A 52 -1.12 10.49 -16.47
N LYS A 53 -1.74 9.73 -15.57
CA LYS A 53 -1.52 9.82 -14.13
C LYS A 53 -0.28 9.00 -13.75
N VAL A 54 0.79 9.68 -13.30
CA VAL A 54 2.10 9.04 -13.08
C VAL A 54 2.17 8.40 -11.69
N GLU A 55 1.54 7.24 -11.51
CA GLU A 55 1.51 6.53 -10.22
C GLU A 55 2.88 6.00 -9.75
N GLY A 56 3.84 5.89 -10.65
CA GLY A 56 5.23 5.60 -10.31
C GLY A 56 5.93 6.67 -9.47
N ALA A 57 5.34 7.87 -9.35
CA ALA A 57 5.85 8.95 -8.50
C ALA A 57 5.48 8.80 -7.01
N ASN A 58 4.67 7.80 -6.64
CA ASN A 58 4.43 7.49 -5.23
C ASN A 58 5.70 6.98 -4.52
N PRO A 59 5.79 7.07 -3.18
CA PRO A 59 7.00 6.75 -2.39
C PRO A 59 7.63 5.38 -2.66
N THR A 60 6.83 4.32 -2.89
CA THR A 60 7.35 2.98 -3.24
C THR A 60 7.27 2.67 -4.74
N GLY A 61 7.02 3.68 -5.56
CA GLY A 61 6.98 3.57 -7.02
C GLY A 61 5.70 2.94 -7.57
N SER A 62 4.59 2.97 -6.82
CA SER A 62 3.33 2.42 -7.32
C SER A 62 2.09 3.01 -6.64
N PHE A 63 0.93 2.85 -7.30
CA PHE A 63 -0.37 3.23 -6.75
C PHE A 63 -0.76 2.48 -5.46
N LYS A 64 -0.05 1.40 -5.11
CA LYS A 64 -0.32 0.62 -3.90
C LYS A 64 -0.23 1.46 -2.62
N ASP A 65 0.60 2.48 -2.63
CA ASP A 65 0.83 3.38 -1.51
C ASP A 65 -0.46 4.09 -1.06
N ARG A 66 -1.36 4.40 -2.01
CA ARG A 66 -2.62 5.07 -1.72
C ARG A 66 -3.55 4.26 -0.81
N GLY A 67 -3.68 2.96 -1.05
CA GLY A 67 -4.45 2.09 -0.17
C GLY A 67 -3.66 1.66 1.08
N MET A 68 -2.34 1.63 0.96
CA MET A 68 -1.48 1.16 2.05
C MET A 68 -1.43 2.15 3.21
N THR A 69 -1.46 3.46 2.94
CA THR A 69 -1.56 4.48 4.00
C THR A 69 -2.79 4.22 4.88
N MET A 70 -3.96 3.97 4.29
CA MET A 70 -5.18 3.69 5.03
C MET A 70 -5.14 2.36 5.78
N ALA A 71 -4.64 1.30 5.12
CA ALA A 71 -4.53 -0.02 5.73
C ALA A 71 -3.61 -0.02 6.96
N MET A 72 -2.47 0.67 6.88
CA MET A 72 -1.52 0.78 8.01
C MET A 72 -2.03 1.71 9.11
N THR A 73 -2.70 2.79 8.76
CA THR A 73 -3.36 3.69 9.72
C THR A 73 -4.40 2.92 10.54
N LYS A 74 -5.23 2.11 9.88
CA LYS A 74 -6.23 1.27 10.56
C LYS A 74 -5.57 0.17 11.40
N ALA A 75 -4.57 -0.54 10.87
CA ALA A 75 -3.85 -1.57 11.62
C ALA A 75 -3.18 -1.01 12.89
N LEU A 76 -2.62 0.19 12.81
CA LEU A 76 -2.03 0.88 13.95
C LEU A 76 -3.10 1.25 15.00
N ALA A 77 -4.24 1.80 14.55
CA ALA A 77 -5.36 2.14 15.42
C ALA A 77 -5.95 0.90 16.12
N ASP A 78 -5.98 -0.25 15.44
CA ASP A 78 -6.41 -1.53 16.00
C ASP A 78 -5.35 -2.18 16.93
N GLY A 79 -4.20 -1.55 17.14
CA GLY A 79 -3.14 -2.00 18.05
C GLY A 79 -2.29 -3.15 17.51
N SER A 80 -2.28 -3.40 16.20
CA SER A 80 -1.45 -4.43 15.58
C SER A 80 0.04 -4.18 15.80
N LYS A 81 0.78 -5.23 16.09
CA LYS A 81 2.24 -5.18 16.27
C LYS A 81 3.01 -5.59 15.02
N ALA A 82 2.33 -6.29 14.13
CA ALA A 82 2.88 -6.73 12.86
C ALA A 82 1.80 -6.69 11.78
N VAL A 83 2.23 -6.68 10.54
CA VAL A 83 1.36 -6.86 9.39
C VAL A 83 1.88 -8.00 8.53
N VAL A 84 0.98 -8.77 7.94
CA VAL A 84 1.32 -9.86 7.04
C VAL A 84 0.71 -9.62 5.67
N CYS A 85 1.49 -9.83 4.62
CA CYS A 85 0.97 -9.83 3.25
C CYS A 85 1.51 -11.02 2.45
N ALA A 86 0.65 -11.60 1.61
CA ALA A 86 1.01 -12.60 0.62
C ALA A 86 1.18 -11.91 -0.73
N SER A 87 2.40 -11.50 -1.09
CA SER A 87 2.67 -10.79 -2.34
C SER A 87 4.15 -10.79 -2.69
N THR A 88 4.46 -10.97 -3.99
CA THR A 88 5.82 -10.87 -4.54
C THR A 88 6.10 -9.52 -5.23
N GLY A 89 5.16 -8.57 -5.18
CA GLY A 89 5.19 -7.37 -6.01
C GLY A 89 5.07 -6.05 -5.23
N ASN A 90 4.43 -5.08 -5.88
CA ASN A 90 4.27 -3.73 -5.33
C ASN A 90 3.55 -3.70 -3.97
N THR A 91 2.65 -4.66 -3.69
CA THR A 91 1.96 -4.73 -2.41
C THR A 91 2.93 -5.02 -1.26
N SER A 92 3.86 -5.98 -1.42
CA SER A 92 4.86 -6.29 -0.38
C SER A 92 5.83 -5.14 -0.16
N ALA A 93 6.26 -4.46 -1.22
CA ALA A 93 7.13 -3.29 -1.11
C ALA A 93 6.45 -2.16 -0.33
N SER A 94 5.22 -1.82 -0.70
CA SER A 94 4.43 -0.79 -0.03
C SER A 94 4.10 -1.18 1.41
N ALA A 95 3.62 -2.42 1.67
CA ALA A 95 3.32 -2.90 3.00
C ALA A 95 4.54 -2.80 3.93
N SER A 96 5.72 -3.19 3.46
CA SER A 96 6.95 -3.11 4.25
C SER A 96 7.33 -1.67 4.59
N ALA A 97 7.25 -0.75 3.63
CA ALA A 97 7.59 0.66 3.84
C ALA A 97 6.65 1.32 4.87
N TYR A 98 5.35 1.15 4.70
CA TYR A 98 4.35 1.78 5.58
C TYR A 98 4.27 1.13 6.96
N ALA A 99 4.46 -0.20 7.06
CA ALA A 99 4.54 -0.87 8.36
C ALA A 99 5.76 -0.39 9.16
N SER A 100 6.92 -0.29 8.53
CA SER A 100 8.13 0.25 9.16
C SER A 100 7.94 1.71 9.60
N ARG A 101 7.26 2.52 8.79
CA ARG A 101 6.89 3.90 9.16
C ARG A 101 6.00 3.94 10.40
N ALA A 102 5.14 2.94 10.57
CA ALA A 102 4.24 2.81 11.72
C ALA A 102 4.88 2.13 12.94
N GLY A 103 6.14 1.71 12.87
CA GLY A 103 6.80 0.94 13.93
C GLY A 103 6.30 -0.50 14.06
N MET A 104 5.57 -1.00 13.06
CA MET A 104 5.08 -2.38 13.00
C MET A 104 6.09 -3.29 12.27
N THR A 105 6.09 -4.58 12.60
CA THR A 105 6.93 -5.57 11.89
C THR A 105 6.25 -6.02 10.59
N PRO A 106 6.81 -5.74 9.41
CA PRO A 106 6.27 -6.26 8.15
C PRO A 106 6.71 -7.72 7.92
N VAL A 107 5.74 -8.57 7.61
CA VAL A 107 5.96 -9.99 7.26
C VAL A 107 5.42 -10.23 5.85
N VAL A 108 6.27 -10.74 4.98
CA VAL A 108 5.92 -11.07 3.59
C VAL A 108 5.97 -12.57 3.37
N LEU A 109 4.84 -13.16 3.04
CA LEU A 109 4.75 -14.58 2.67
C LEU A 109 4.80 -14.73 1.16
N LEU A 110 5.63 -15.63 0.68
CA LEU A 110 5.74 -15.92 -0.76
C LEU A 110 6.03 -17.40 -1.02
N PRO A 111 5.59 -17.94 -2.17
CA PRO A 111 5.91 -19.30 -2.55
C PRO A 111 7.40 -19.45 -2.78
N GLN A 112 7.95 -20.59 -2.37
CA GLN A 112 9.35 -20.92 -2.61
C GLN A 112 9.67 -20.91 -4.12
N GLY A 113 10.82 -20.33 -4.48
CA GLY A 113 11.32 -20.28 -5.85
C GLY A 113 10.65 -19.26 -6.78
N LYS A 114 9.62 -18.52 -6.32
CA LYS A 114 8.97 -17.46 -7.10
C LYS A 114 9.33 -16.07 -6.58
N ILE A 115 10.56 -15.65 -6.80
CA ILE A 115 11.09 -14.39 -6.29
C ILE A 115 11.38 -13.44 -7.45
N ALA A 116 10.61 -12.35 -7.56
CA ALA A 116 10.99 -11.20 -8.36
C ALA A 116 12.03 -10.37 -7.57
N ALA A 117 13.30 -10.58 -7.84
CA ALA A 117 14.42 -10.08 -7.03
C ALA A 117 14.32 -8.56 -6.73
N GLY A 118 13.95 -7.73 -7.71
CA GLY A 118 13.88 -6.27 -7.52
C GLY A 118 12.77 -5.81 -6.56
N LYS A 119 11.61 -6.47 -6.56
CA LYS A 119 10.51 -6.11 -5.64
C LYS A 119 10.72 -6.65 -4.24
N LEU A 120 11.33 -7.82 -4.13
CA LEU A 120 11.71 -8.37 -2.85
C LEU A 120 12.80 -7.52 -2.16
N ALA A 121 13.77 -7.01 -2.93
CA ALA A 121 14.79 -6.11 -2.42
C ALA A 121 14.19 -4.89 -1.73
N GLN A 122 13.14 -4.27 -2.31
CA GLN A 122 12.44 -3.16 -1.67
C GLN A 122 11.81 -3.57 -0.32
N ALA A 123 11.16 -4.72 -0.25
CA ALA A 123 10.59 -5.20 1.02
C ALA A 123 11.66 -5.41 2.09
N VAL A 124 12.80 -5.99 1.72
CA VAL A 124 13.93 -6.21 2.64
C VAL A 124 14.55 -4.89 3.10
N VAL A 125 14.81 -3.95 2.19
CA VAL A 125 15.36 -2.62 2.53
C VAL A 125 14.47 -1.88 3.53
N HIS A 126 13.15 -2.07 3.44
CA HIS A 126 12.19 -1.53 4.39
C HIS A 126 11.99 -2.42 5.65
N GLY A 127 12.91 -3.34 5.94
CA GLY A 127 12.86 -4.17 7.16
C GLY A 127 11.85 -5.32 7.12
N GLY A 128 11.33 -5.66 5.94
CA GLY A 128 10.39 -6.77 5.77
C GLY A 128 11.02 -8.13 6.06
N ARG A 129 10.34 -8.92 6.88
CA ARG A 129 10.70 -10.33 7.14
C ARG A 129 10.07 -11.21 6.07
N ILE A 130 10.92 -11.87 5.29
CA ILE A 130 10.49 -12.72 4.20
C ILE A 130 10.40 -14.17 4.67
N ILE A 131 9.21 -14.76 4.52
CA ILE A 131 8.97 -16.17 4.83
C ILE A 131 8.57 -16.89 3.54
N GLN A 132 9.37 -17.87 3.13
CA GLN A 132 9.06 -18.72 1.99
C GLN A 132 8.22 -19.90 2.43
N ILE A 133 7.11 -20.10 1.75
CA ILE A 133 6.16 -21.18 2.00
C ILE A 133 6.39 -22.29 0.97
N LEU A 134 6.48 -23.53 1.44
CA LEU A 134 6.46 -24.72 0.58
C LEU A 134 5.05 -24.95 0.07
N GLY A 135 4.71 -24.32 -1.07
CA GLY A 135 3.37 -24.35 -1.64
C GLY A 135 3.19 -23.28 -2.71
N ASN A 136 1.95 -22.98 -3.03
CA ASN A 136 1.57 -21.98 -4.01
C ASN A 136 1.13 -20.66 -3.34
N PHE A 137 0.62 -19.71 -4.14
CA PHE A 137 0.15 -18.41 -3.64
C PHE A 137 -1.07 -18.54 -2.72
N ASP A 138 -1.98 -19.48 -2.98
CA ASP A 138 -3.18 -19.70 -2.17
C ASP A 138 -2.81 -20.22 -0.79
N ASP A 139 -1.77 -21.04 -0.68
CA ASP A 139 -1.22 -21.47 0.61
C ASP A 139 -0.65 -20.30 1.41
N CYS A 140 0.07 -19.39 0.76
CA CYS A 140 0.54 -18.18 1.41
C CYS A 140 -0.62 -17.32 1.93
N LEU A 141 -1.68 -17.17 1.15
CA LEU A 141 -2.84 -16.39 1.52
C LEU A 141 -3.62 -17.05 2.67
N ARG A 142 -3.77 -18.38 2.65
CA ARG A 142 -4.40 -19.14 3.73
C ARG A 142 -3.63 -18.96 5.04
N ILE A 143 -2.32 -19.14 5.02
CA ILE A 143 -1.46 -18.95 6.20
C ILE A 143 -1.53 -17.49 6.70
N ALA A 144 -1.54 -16.51 5.80
CA ALA A 144 -1.66 -15.11 6.18
C ALA A 144 -2.98 -14.81 6.90
N ARG A 145 -4.10 -15.45 6.48
CA ARG A 145 -5.40 -15.34 7.17
C ARG A 145 -5.37 -15.99 8.53
N GLU A 146 -4.85 -17.21 8.63
CA GLU A 146 -4.70 -17.93 9.89
C GLU A 146 -3.86 -17.15 10.92
N LEU A 147 -2.79 -16.49 10.46
CA LEU A 147 -1.98 -15.61 11.31
C LEU A 147 -2.78 -14.40 11.81
N ALA A 148 -3.57 -13.76 10.95
CA ALA A 148 -4.38 -12.61 11.33
C ALA A 148 -5.55 -12.97 12.25
N GLU A 149 -6.07 -14.18 12.17
CA GLU A 149 -7.15 -14.68 13.04
C GLU A 149 -6.66 -15.06 14.44
N ASN A 150 -5.43 -15.55 14.58
CA ASN A 150 -4.93 -16.13 15.82
C ASN A 150 -3.92 -15.25 16.57
N PHE A 151 -3.43 -14.19 15.97
CA PHE A 151 -2.39 -13.32 16.55
C PHE A 151 -2.72 -11.83 16.33
N PRO A 152 -2.14 -10.90 17.11
CA PRO A 152 -2.31 -9.46 16.92
C PRO A 152 -1.55 -8.96 15.67
N VAL A 153 -1.90 -9.50 14.52
CA VAL A 153 -1.30 -9.25 13.21
C VAL A 153 -2.39 -8.85 12.23
N SER A 154 -2.24 -7.74 11.53
CA SER A 154 -3.17 -7.34 10.47
C SER A 154 -2.80 -7.95 9.12
N LEU A 155 -3.78 -8.55 8.45
CA LEU A 155 -3.63 -8.98 7.06
C LEU A 155 -3.80 -7.79 6.13
N VAL A 156 -2.78 -7.51 5.33
CA VAL A 156 -2.78 -6.46 4.33
C VAL A 156 -2.50 -7.05 2.96
N ASN A 157 -3.54 -7.14 2.12
CA ASN A 157 -3.41 -7.73 0.80
C ASN A 157 -4.19 -6.94 -0.25
N SER A 158 -3.85 -7.11 -1.52
CA SER A 158 -4.52 -6.46 -2.67
C SER A 158 -6.01 -6.84 -2.81
N ILE A 159 -6.44 -7.89 -2.13
CA ILE A 159 -7.80 -8.46 -2.19
C ILE A 159 -8.69 -7.98 -1.03
N ASN A 160 -8.20 -7.06 -0.18
CA ASN A 160 -9.01 -6.57 0.93
C ASN A 160 -10.03 -5.54 0.43
N PRO A 161 -11.35 -5.86 0.38
CA PRO A 161 -12.31 -5.13 -0.47
C PRO A 161 -12.66 -3.73 0.01
N VAL A 162 -12.59 -3.45 1.32
CA VAL A 162 -13.22 -2.25 1.89
C VAL A 162 -12.40 -0.99 1.70
N SER A 163 -11.08 -1.00 1.91
CA SER A 163 -10.24 0.19 1.82
C SER A 163 -9.79 0.53 0.39
N TYR A 164 -9.65 -0.47 -0.47
CA TYR A 164 -9.17 -0.28 -1.85
C TYR A 164 -10.21 0.27 -2.81
N THR A 165 -11.46 -0.17 -2.67
CA THR A 165 -12.53 0.22 -3.59
C THR A 165 -12.93 1.67 -3.39
N HIS A 166 -12.97 2.14 -2.15
CA HIS A 166 -13.33 3.53 -1.83
C HIS A 166 -12.26 4.53 -2.28
N LEU A 167 -10.97 4.25 -2.07
CA LEU A 167 -9.89 5.15 -2.49
C LEU A 167 -9.77 5.26 -4.02
N ARG A 168 -9.92 4.17 -4.76
CA ARG A 168 -9.88 4.19 -6.23
C ARG A 168 -11.06 4.94 -6.85
N ALA A 169 -12.26 4.80 -6.30
CA ALA A 169 -13.45 5.43 -6.84
C ALA A 169 -13.44 6.96 -6.70
N HIS A 170 -12.76 7.51 -5.70
CA HIS A 170 -12.72 8.95 -5.43
C HIS A 170 -11.60 9.71 -6.16
N GLU A 171 -10.55 9.03 -6.59
CA GLU A 171 -9.41 9.67 -7.27
C GLU A 171 -9.53 9.73 -8.80
N THR A 172 -10.50 9.05 -9.39
CA THR A 172 -10.72 8.99 -10.85
C THR A 172 -11.83 9.94 -11.34
N ARG A 173 -12.33 10.83 -10.50
CA ARG A 173 -13.32 11.85 -10.87
C ARG A 173 -12.73 13.23 -10.90
#